data_2646922c4b499aa978c7933907671675
#
_entry.id   2646922c4b499aa978c7933907671675
#
_cell.length_a   1.000
_cell.length_b   1.000
_cell.length_c   1.000
_cell.angle_alpha   90.00
_cell.angle_beta   90.00
_cell.angle_gamma   90.00
#
_symmetry.space_group_name_H-M   'P 1'
#
loop_
_entity.id
_entity.type
_entity.pdbx_description
1 polymer ?
#
loop_
_entity_poly.entity_id
_entity_poly.type
_entity_poly.pdbx_seq_one_letter_code
_entity_poly.pdbx_strand_id
1 'polypeptide(L)'
;MEPQPTTAQPRVRIQTEDFDLSTEVAALHAADTRVGAVCAFVGLVREWTPTLVAGAPALPPEGALASLGRPGAGEGRTPTLVAGAPAQPPAFMELEHYPGMTERAIEAMIEQAQRRFEIFGARVLHRVGRLGLGEQIVLVAVTAAHRGQAFAACEFLMDYLKTQAPFWKKEHSAAGARWVDARASDDAALAKWGIEADNAA
;
A
#
# COMPACT_ATOMS: atom_id res chain seq x y z
N MET A 1 40.97 -16.33 2.53
CA MET A 1 39.87 -15.36 2.76
C MET A 1 38.60 -16.23 2.83
N GLU A 2 38.18 -16.54 4.07
CA GLU A 2 37.00 -17.39 4.28
C GLU A 2 35.75 -16.58 3.87
N PRO A 3 34.80 -17.21 3.17
CA PRO A 3 33.54 -16.56 2.86
C PRO A 3 32.80 -16.31 4.16
N GLN A 4 32.53 -15.04 4.46
CA GLN A 4 31.64 -14.67 5.57
C GLN A 4 30.29 -15.36 5.35
N PRO A 5 29.67 -15.95 6.41
CA PRO A 5 28.36 -16.55 6.27
C PRO A 5 27.38 -15.45 5.82
N THR A 6 26.81 -15.60 4.65
CA THR A 6 25.73 -14.75 4.16
C THR A 6 24.56 -14.96 5.11
N THR A 7 24.37 -14.04 6.05
CA THR A 7 23.22 -14.07 6.94
C THR A 7 21.98 -14.01 6.06
N ALA A 8 21.20 -15.07 6.03
CA ALA A 8 19.97 -15.13 5.26
C ALA A 8 19.10 -13.93 5.69
N GLN A 9 18.74 -13.10 4.74
CA GLN A 9 17.90 -11.93 5.04
C GLN A 9 16.53 -12.41 5.56
N PRO A 10 15.95 -11.74 6.56
CA PRO A 10 14.67 -12.12 7.13
C PRO A 10 13.58 -12.13 6.05
N ARG A 11 12.66 -13.11 6.14
CA ARG A 11 11.54 -13.23 5.19
C ARG A 11 10.55 -12.09 5.32
N VAL A 12 10.42 -11.53 6.53
CA VAL A 12 9.53 -10.42 6.86
C VAL A 12 10.34 -9.24 7.36
N ARG A 13 10.10 -8.06 6.81
CA ARG A 13 10.62 -6.79 7.33
C ARG A 13 9.52 -5.74 7.36
N ILE A 14 9.41 -5.04 8.49
CA ILE A 14 8.58 -3.86 8.63
C ILE A 14 9.52 -2.69 8.88
N GLN A 15 9.45 -1.66 8.05
CA GLN A 15 10.42 -0.56 8.02
C GLN A 15 9.78 0.76 7.59
N THR A 16 10.44 1.86 7.86
CA THR A 16 10.05 3.21 7.40
C THR A 16 10.69 3.55 6.05
N GLU A 17 11.89 3.02 5.81
CA GLU A 17 12.69 3.26 4.62
C GLU A 17 12.08 2.61 3.39
N ASP A 18 12.36 3.18 2.23
CA ASP A 18 11.97 2.59 0.95
C ASP A 18 12.80 1.33 0.65
N PHE A 19 12.38 0.56 -0.35
CA PHE A 19 13.07 -0.66 -0.76
C PHE A 19 13.32 -0.65 -2.28
N ASP A 20 14.42 -1.25 -2.68
CA ASP A 20 14.73 -1.51 -4.09
C ASP A 20 14.22 -2.89 -4.51
N LEU A 21 13.20 -2.92 -5.37
CA LEU A 21 12.58 -4.14 -5.86
C LEU A 21 13.60 -5.10 -6.48
N SER A 22 14.52 -4.59 -7.29
CA SER A 22 15.47 -5.42 -8.01
C SER A 22 16.43 -6.11 -7.06
N THR A 23 16.91 -5.39 -6.06
CA THR A 23 17.78 -5.93 -5.00
C THR A 23 17.08 -7.02 -4.19
N GLU A 24 15.83 -6.79 -3.78
CA GLU A 24 15.07 -7.75 -2.98
C GLU A 24 14.75 -9.02 -3.77
N VAL A 25 14.35 -8.89 -5.03
CA VAL A 25 14.08 -10.03 -5.91
C VAL A 25 15.37 -10.81 -6.20
N ALA A 26 16.47 -10.14 -6.53
CA ALA A 26 17.74 -10.79 -6.77
C ALA A 26 18.21 -11.60 -5.56
N ALA A 27 18.13 -11.04 -4.36
CA ALA A 27 18.51 -11.71 -3.13
C ALA A 27 17.66 -12.94 -2.81
N LEU A 28 16.38 -12.94 -3.23
CA LEU A 28 15.45 -14.04 -2.94
C LEU A 28 15.75 -15.32 -3.73
N HIS A 29 16.35 -15.21 -4.93
CA HIS A 29 16.63 -16.37 -5.79
C HIS A 29 18.12 -16.63 -6.03
N ALA A 30 19.02 -15.77 -5.55
CA ALA A 30 20.45 -15.81 -5.88
C ALA A 30 21.15 -17.16 -5.58
N ALA A 31 20.68 -17.90 -4.59
CA ALA A 31 21.32 -19.15 -4.15
C ALA A 31 20.56 -20.41 -4.59
N ASP A 32 19.45 -20.30 -5.34
CA ASP A 32 18.62 -21.45 -5.70
C ASP A 32 18.38 -21.53 -7.21
N THR A 33 19.11 -22.38 -7.87
CA THR A 33 19.03 -22.61 -9.33
C THR A 33 17.76 -23.35 -9.78
N ARG A 34 16.94 -23.84 -8.85
CA ARG A 34 15.65 -24.48 -9.14
C ARG A 34 14.55 -23.45 -9.42
N VAL A 35 14.78 -22.19 -9.06
CA VAL A 35 13.83 -21.11 -9.29
C VAL A 35 13.68 -20.85 -10.78
N GLY A 36 12.51 -21.17 -11.32
CA GLY A 36 12.13 -20.90 -12.70
C GLY A 36 11.15 -19.74 -12.84
N ALA A 37 10.58 -19.26 -11.73
CA ALA A 37 9.63 -18.15 -11.72
C ALA A 37 9.72 -17.33 -10.43
N VAL A 38 9.63 -16.02 -10.59
CA VAL A 38 9.44 -15.05 -9.49
C VAL A 38 8.17 -14.27 -9.78
N CYS A 39 7.27 -14.20 -8.80
CA CYS A 39 6.16 -13.26 -8.81
C CYS A 39 6.43 -12.19 -7.76
N ALA A 40 6.35 -10.93 -8.14
CA ALA A 40 6.48 -9.81 -7.22
C ALA A 40 5.30 -8.86 -7.37
N PHE A 41 4.69 -8.50 -6.25
CA PHE A 41 3.65 -7.49 -6.15
C PHE A 41 4.20 -6.31 -5.36
N VAL A 42 4.00 -5.09 -5.89
CA VAL A 42 4.31 -3.85 -5.20
C VAL A 42 3.04 -3.03 -5.06
N GLY A 43 2.67 -2.73 -3.82
CA GLY A 43 1.56 -1.82 -3.50
C GLY A 43 2.07 -0.40 -3.36
N LEU A 44 1.32 0.57 -3.91
CA LEU A 44 1.64 1.99 -3.87
C LEU A 44 0.54 2.79 -3.18
N VAL A 45 0.92 3.92 -2.59
CA VAL A 45 -0.05 4.92 -2.12
C VAL A 45 -0.69 5.56 -3.35
N ARG A 46 -1.98 5.29 -3.55
CA ARG A 46 -2.76 5.91 -4.63
C ARG A 46 -3.55 7.11 -4.12
N GLU A 47 -3.92 7.99 -5.02
CA GLU A 47 -4.87 9.05 -4.72
C GLU A 47 -6.20 8.47 -4.22
N TRP A 48 -6.77 9.10 -3.22
CA TRP A 48 -8.11 8.77 -2.72
C TRP A 48 -8.99 10.03 -2.75
N THR A 49 -10.23 9.87 -3.17
CA THR A 49 -11.22 10.92 -3.08
C THR A 49 -11.68 11.01 -1.62
N PRO A 50 -11.53 12.14 -0.94
CA PRO A 50 -12.11 12.31 0.37
C PRO A 50 -13.62 12.09 0.25
N THR A 51 -14.17 11.11 0.97
CA THR A 51 -15.62 10.99 1.10
C THR A 51 -16.09 12.26 1.82
N LEU A 52 -16.82 13.12 1.12
CA LEU A 52 -17.44 14.29 1.73
C LEU A 52 -18.33 13.78 2.86
N VAL A 53 -17.95 14.12 4.10
CA VAL A 53 -18.82 13.85 5.25
C VAL A 53 -20.09 14.65 5.00
N ALA A 54 -21.24 13.99 4.98
CA ALA A 54 -22.55 14.64 4.85
C ALA A 54 -22.67 15.69 5.97
N GLY A 55 -22.63 16.98 5.60
CA GLY A 55 -22.65 18.10 6.54
C GLY A 55 -21.63 19.21 6.27
N ALA A 56 -20.63 19.00 5.40
CA ALA A 56 -19.81 20.11 4.94
C ALA A 56 -20.66 21.01 4.01
N PRO A 57 -20.66 22.34 4.17
CA PRO A 57 -21.40 23.23 3.28
C PRO A 57 -20.89 23.02 1.85
N ALA A 58 -21.82 22.71 0.93
CA ALA A 58 -21.52 22.57 -0.47
C ALA A 58 -20.90 23.88 -0.97
N LEU A 59 -19.75 23.76 -1.65
CA LEU A 59 -19.24 24.88 -2.43
C LEU A 59 -20.32 25.27 -3.44
N PRO A 60 -20.60 26.58 -3.64
CA PRO A 60 -21.59 27.02 -4.61
C PRO A 60 -21.20 26.49 -6.01
N PRO A 61 -22.17 26.05 -6.82
CA PRO A 61 -21.88 25.52 -8.14
C PRO A 61 -21.11 26.54 -8.99
N GLU A 62 -20.12 26.07 -9.75
CA GLU A 62 -19.40 26.88 -10.76
C GLU A 62 -20.40 27.48 -11.75
N GLY A 63 -20.86 28.66 -11.51
CA GLY A 63 -21.89 29.34 -12.32
C GLY A 63 -22.60 30.44 -11.56
N ALA A 64 -22.52 30.45 -10.25
CA ALA A 64 -23.18 31.48 -9.45
C ALA A 64 -22.53 32.89 -9.55
N LEU A 65 -21.39 33.02 -10.20
CA LEU A 65 -20.69 34.29 -10.46
C LEU A 65 -21.02 34.92 -11.83
N ALA A 66 -21.95 34.34 -12.59
CA ALA A 66 -22.33 34.86 -13.92
C ALA A 66 -23.43 35.94 -13.90
N SER A 67 -23.94 36.32 -12.75
CA SER A 67 -25.06 37.28 -12.63
C SER A 67 -24.70 38.67 -12.07
N LEU A 68 -23.40 38.97 -11.90
CA LEU A 68 -23.02 40.35 -11.61
C LEU A 68 -22.65 41.05 -12.91
N GLY A 69 -23.53 42.02 -13.27
CA GLY A 69 -23.56 42.76 -14.54
C GLY A 69 -22.21 43.20 -15.09
N ARG A 70 -22.13 43.17 -16.42
CA ARG A 70 -21.02 43.75 -17.22
C ARG A 70 -20.91 45.26 -16.89
N PRO A 71 -19.78 45.74 -16.42
CA PRO A 71 -19.38 47.13 -16.62
C PRO A 71 -18.64 47.24 -17.94
N GLY A 72 -18.83 48.36 -18.62
CA GLY A 72 -18.40 48.66 -19.97
C GLY A 72 -16.90 48.62 -20.19
N ALA A 73 -16.56 48.59 -21.49
CA ALA A 73 -15.22 48.63 -22.06
C ALA A 73 -14.41 49.82 -21.51
N GLY A 74 -13.25 49.46 -20.93
CA GLY A 74 -12.23 50.40 -20.44
C GLY A 74 -10.92 49.67 -20.20
N GLU A 75 -10.00 49.90 -21.12
CA GLU A 75 -8.55 49.89 -21.04
C GLU A 75 -7.81 48.97 -20.04
N GLY A 76 -7.04 48.05 -20.60
CA GLY A 76 -5.67 47.69 -20.20
C GLY A 76 -5.39 47.42 -18.73
N ARG A 77 -5.92 46.37 -18.13
CA ARG A 77 -5.36 45.81 -16.89
C ARG A 77 -4.92 44.38 -17.14
N THR A 78 -3.59 44.22 -17.22
CA THR A 78 -2.96 42.90 -17.07
C THR A 78 -3.55 42.20 -15.88
N PRO A 79 -4.04 40.94 -15.98
CA PRO A 79 -4.49 40.23 -14.79
C PRO A 79 -3.30 40.04 -13.87
N THR A 80 -3.33 40.74 -12.74
CA THR A 80 -2.43 40.45 -11.64
C THR A 80 -2.78 39.04 -11.20
N LEU A 81 -1.86 38.08 -11.41
CA LEU A 81 -1.94 36.78 -10.79
C LEU A 81 -2.07 36.99 -9.30
N VAL A 82 -3.25 36.76 -8.77
CA VAL A 82 -3.47 36.73 -7.32
C VAL A 82 -2.58 35.60 -6.79
N ALA A 83 -1.52 35.97 -6.12
CA ALA A 83 -0.59 35.06 -5.51
C ALA A 83 -1.34 34.11 -4.56
N GLY A 84 -1.31 32.82 -4.92
CA GLY A 84 -1.40 31.68 -4.04
C GLY A 84 -2.50 31.68 -2.99
N ALA A 85 -3.59 30.98 -3.27
CA ALA A 85 -4.22 30.23 -2.19
C ALA A 85 -3.12 29.42 -1.48
N PRO A 86 -3.08 29.38 -0.13
CA PRO A 86 -2.07 28.60 0.58
C PRO A 86 -2.12 27.17 0.05
N ALA A 87 -0.97 26.67 -0.42
CA ALA A 87 -0.85 25.32 -0.92
C ALA A 87 -1.39 24.38 0.17
N GLN A 88 -2.45 23.66 -0.13
CA GLN A 88 -2.99 22.69 0.82
C GLN A 88 -1.90 21.65 1.09
N PRO A 89 -1.72 21.23 2.36
CA PRO A 89 -0.71 20.23 2.67
C PRO A 89 -0.99 18.98 1.82
N PRO A 90 0.07 18.39 1.23
CA PRO A 90 -0.11 17.21 0.38
C PRO A 90 -0.80 16.09 1.15
N ALA A 91 -1.74 15.41 0.52
CA ALA A 91 -2.38 14.24 1.08
C ALA A 91 -1.32 13.16 1.32
N PHE A 92 -1.38 12.50 2.47
CA PHE A 92 -0.49 11.39 2.82
C PHE A 92 -1.24 10.34 3.63
N MET A 93 -0.71 9.12 3.61
CA MET A 93 -1.16 8.01 4.43
C MET A 93 -0.20 7.82 5.59
N GLU A 94 -0.72 7.47 6.74
CA GLU A 94 0.06 7.03 7.90
C GLU A 94 -0.33 5.60 8.22
N LEU A 95 0.67 4.73 8.33
CA LEU A 95 0.50 3.32 8.65
C LEU A 95 1.16 3.02 9.98
N GLU A 96 0.40 2.38 10.86
CA GLU A 96 0.87 1.90 12.14
C GLU A 96 0.79 0.38 12.19
N HIS A 97 1.60 -0.25 13.03
CA HIS A 97 1.60 -1.68 13.27
C HIS A 97 1.90 -1.99 14.73
N TYR A 98 1.75 -3.23 15.13
CA TYR A 98 2.16 -3.69 16.45
C TYR A 98 3.48 -4.47 16.34
N PRO A 99 4.63 -3.85 16.74
CA PRO A 99 5.94 -4.48 16.60
C PRO A 99 6.02 -5.87 17.23
N GLY A 100 6.61 -6.81 16.51
CA GLY A 100 6.76 -8.21 16.91
C GLY A 100 5.51 -9.06 16.71
N MET A 101 4.29 -8.51 16.86
CA MET A 101 3.06 -9.27 16.58
C MET A 101 2.81 -9.32 15.06
N THR A 102 2.93 -8.19 14.39
CA THR A 102 2.69 -8.09 12.94
C THR A 102 3.68 -8.97 12.18
N GLU A 103 4.96 -8.95 12.55
CA GLU A 103 5.97 -9.80 11.92
C GLU A 103 5.65 -11.28 12.10
N ARG A 104 5.28 -11.72 13.31
CA ARG A 104 4.89 -13.11 13.56
C ARG A 104 3.64 -13.53 12.79
N ALA A 105 2.65 -12.65 12.68
CA ALA A 105 1.46 -12.91 11.87
C ALA A 105 1.83 -13.14 10.40
N ILE A 106 2.68 -12.28 9.83
CA ILE A 106 3.13 -12.41 8.44
C ILE A 106 4.00 -13.66 8.24
N GLU A 107 4.89 -14.00 9.18
CA GLU A 107 5.66 -15.25 9.11
C GLU A 107 4.74 -16.48 9.09
N ALA A 108 3.70 -16.52 9.92
CA ALA A 108 2.71 -17.59 9.91
C ALA A 108 1.95 -17.68 8.57
N MET A 109 1.66 -16.54 7.93
CA MET A 109 1.08 -16.50 6.59
C MET A 109 2.02 -17.10 5.53
N ILE A 110 3.30 -16.79 5.58
CA ILE A 110 4.30 -17.37 4.68
C ILE A 110 4.39 -18.88 4.88
N GLU A 111 4.38 -19.36 6.11
CA GLU A 111 4.36 -20.80 6.41
C GLU A 111 3.10 -21.50 5.87
N GLN A 112 1.94 -20.83 5.95
CA GLN A 112 0.71 -21.35 5.33
C GLN A 112 0.83 -21.41 3.81
N ALA A 113 1.39 -20.37 3.17
CA ALA A 113 1.64 -20.37 1.74
C ALA A 113 2.57 -21.53 1.32
N GLN A 114 3.63 -21.79 2.08
CA GLN A 114 4.56 -22.91 1.84
C GLN A 114 3.91 -24.29 2.02
N ARG A 115 2.90 -24.41 2.86
CA ARG A 115 2.13 -25.66 3.00
C ARG A 115 1.12 -25.89 1.87
N ARG A 116 0.64 -24.81 1.23
CA ARG A 116 -0.40 -24.87 0.19
C ARG A 116 0.15 -24.93 -1.22
N PHE A 117 1.30 -24.31 -1.44
CA PHE A 117 1.88 -24.10 -2.76
C PHE A 117 3.32 -24.63 -2.81
N GLU A 118 3.71 -25.14 -3.95
CA GLU A 118 5.10 -25.58 -4.21
C GLU A 118 5.99 -24.36 -4.48
N ILE A 119 6.29 -23.61 -3.41
CA ILE A 119 7.16 -22.43 -3.49
C ILE A 119 8.49 -22.68 -2.78
N PHE A 120 9.57 -22.06 -3.25
CA PHE A 120 10.90 -22.19 -2.66
C PHE A 120 11.15 -21.12 -1.61
N GLY A 121 10.62 -19.91 -1.82
CA GLY A 121 10.77 -18.81 -0.90
C GLY A 121 9.69 -17.76 -1.07
N ALA A 122 9.48 -17.00 0.00
CA ALA A 122 8.64 -15.81 -0.01
C ALA A 122 9.29 -14.72 0.82
N ARG A 123 9.06 -13.46 0.44
CA ARG A 123 9.49 -12.28 1.17
C ARG A 123 8.36 -11.27 1.23
N VAL A 124 8.15 -10.70 2.39
CA VAL A 124 7.22 -9.60 2.63
C VAL A 124 7.97 -8.44 3.27
N LEU A 125 7.95 -7.31 2.59
CA LEU A 125 8.41 -6.03 3.10
C LEU A 125 7.23 -5.11 3.23
N HIS A 126 7.02 -4.51 4.38
CA HIS A 126 5.93 -3.55 4.56
C HIS A 126 6.47 -2.27 5.17
N ARG A 127 6.17 -1.14 4.54
CA ARG A 127 6.51 0.17 5.09
C ARG A 127 5.43 0.65 6.05
N VAL A 128 5.86 1.38 7.06
CA VAL A 128 5.02 2.02 8.07
C VAL A 128 5.41 3.48 8.25
N GLY A 129 4.66 4.22 9.04
CA GLY A 129 4.84 5.66 9.21
C GLY A 129 4.18 6.43 8.07
N ARG A 130 4.67 7.62 7.82
CA ARG A 130 4.10 8.55 6.83
C ARG A 130 4.57 8.21 5.41
N LEU A 131 3.60 8.05 4.51
CA LEU A 131 3.81 7.72 3.09
C LEU A 131 3.05 8.70 2.20
N GLY A 132 3.75 9.31 1.25
CA GLY A 132 3.20 10.22 0.25
C GLY A 132 2.57 9.48 -0.94
N LEU A 133 1.82 10.20 -1.77
CA LEU A 133 1.24 9.65 -3.00
C LEU A 133 2.33 9.10 -3.92
N GLY A 134 2.11 7.92 -4.47
CA GLY A 134 3.03 7.22 -5.36
C GLY A 134 4.15 6.45 -4.63
N GLU A 135 4.32 6.62 -3.33
CA GLU A 135 5.32 5.87 -2.58
C GLU A 135 4.96 4.39 -2.44
N GLN A 136 5.98 3.55 -2.39
CA GLN A 136 5.84 2.10 -2.17
C GLN A 136 5.39 1.85 -0.73
N ILE A 137 4.43 0.92 -0.57
CA ILE A 137 3.90 0.51 0.74
C ILE A 137 4.40 -0.89 1.09
N VAL A 138 4.25 -1.82 0.15
CA VAL A 138 4.46 -3.24 0.39
C VAL A 138 5.08 -3.91 -0.82
N LEU A 139 5.99 -4.82 -0.56
CA LEU A 139 6.49 -5.83 -1.50
C LEU A 139 6.11 -7.20 -0.99
N VAL A 140 5.48 -8.00 -1.85
CA VAL A 140 5.36 -9.45 -1.70
C VAL A 140 6.07 -10.10 -2.87
N ALA A 141 7.10 -10.89 -2.61
CA ALA A 141 7.82 -11.62 -3.65
C ALA A 141 7.84 -13.12 -3.31
N VAL A 142 7.58 -13.95 -4.31
CA VAL A 142 7.50 -15.42 -4.18
C VAL A 142 8.32 -16.08 -5.28
N THR A 143 9.09 -17.12 -4.94
CA THR A 143 9.85 -17.94 -5.88
C THR A 143 9.30 -19.36 -5.97
N ALA A 144 9.22 -19.89 -7.19
CA ALA A 144 8.75 -21.25 -7.46
C ALA A 144 9.44 -21.83 -8.70
N ALA A 145 9.28 -23.13 -8.94
CA ALA A 145 9.72 -23.75 -10.18
C ALA A 145 8.91 -23.26 -11.40
N HIS A 146 7.60 -23.02 -11.20
CA HIS A 146 6.68 -22.65 -12.26
C HIS A 146 5.80 -21.45 -11.87
N ARG A 147 5.47 -20.63 -12.90
CA ARG A 147 4.68 -19.39 -12.72
C ARG A 147 3.36 -19.57 -12.00
N GLY A 148 2.66 -20.71 -12.21
CA GLY A 148 1.34 -20.94 -11.61
C GLY A 148 1.37 -20.93 -10.09
N GLN A 149 2.36 -21.61 -9.49
CA GLN A 149 2.55 -21.63 -8.04
C GLN A 149 2.97 -20.24 -7.51
N ALA A 150 3.87 -19.55 -8.23
CA ALA A 150 4.31 -18.21 -7.85
C ALA A 150 3.17 -17.20 -7.84
N PHE A 151 2.30 -17.19 -8.86
CA PHE A 151 1.13 -16.30 -8.91
C PHE A 151 0.13 -16.62 -7.81
N ALA A 152 -0.25 -17.91 -7.65
CA ALA A 152 -1.24 -18.30 -6.67
C ALA A 152 -0.78 -17.98 -5.23
N ALA A 153 0.48 -18.25 -4.91
CA ALA A 153 1.02 -17.95 -3.59
C ALA A 153 1.16 -16.44 -3.33
N CYS A 154 1.54 -15.65 -4.34
CA CYS A 154 1.61 -14.20 -4.22
C CYS A 154 0.23 -13.59 -3.97
N GLU A 155 -0.80 -14.02 -4.71
CA GLU A 155 -2.18 -13.60 -4.52
C GLU A 155 -2.69 -13.99 -3.13
N PHE A 156 -2.47 -15.23 -2.71
CA PHE A 156 -2.82 -15.71 -1.37
C PHE A 156 -2.22 -14.82 -0.26
N LEU A 157 -0.92 -14.53 -0.35
CA LEU A 157 -0.25 -13.69 0.63
C LEU A 157 -0.80 -12.26 0.65
N MET A 158 -1.15 -11.71 -0.51
CA MET A 158 -1.74 -10.37 -0.58
C MET A 158 -3.14 -10.31 0.02
N ASP A 159 -3.99 -11.30 -0.27
CA ASP A 159 -5.33 -11.38 0.31
C ASP A 159 -5.26 -11.53 1.85
N TYR A 160 -4.31 -12.32 2.32
CA TYR A 160 -4.09 -12.54 3.75
C TYR A 160 -3.56 -11.28 4.45
N LEU A 161 -2.57 -10.59 3.84
CA LEU A 161 -2.01 -9.35 4.38
C LEU A 161 -3.06 -8.26 4.59
N LYS A 162 -4.01 -8.15 3.65
CA LYS A 162 -5.06 -7.12 3.70
C LYS A 162 -6.10 -7.35 4.79
N THR A 163 -6.25 -8.59 5.24
CA THR A 163 -7.35 -8.97 6.12
C THR A 163 -6.88 -9.37 7.51
N GLN A 164 -5.70 -9.99 7.63
CA GLN A 164 -5.24 -10.62 8.87
C GLN A 164 -3.98 -9.98 9.47
N ALA A 165 -3.26 -9.16 8.69
CA ALA A 165 -2.10 -8.48 9.24
C ALA A 165 -2.53 -7.24 10.04
N PRO A 166 -2.10 -7.09 11.31
CA PRO A 166 -2.51 -5.99 12.17
C PRO A 166 -1.78 -4.69 11.79
N PHE A 167 -2.29 -4.04 10.74
CA PHE A 167 -1.93 -2.69 10.32
C PHE A 167 -3.11 -1.77 10.48
N TRP A 168 -2.86 -0.58 11.01
CA TRP A 168 -3.84 0.50 11.06
C TRP A 168 -3.47 1.58 10.07
N LYS A 169 -4.45 2.00 9.29
CA LYS A 169 -4.28 2.99 8.24
C LYS A 169 -5.03 4.26 8.57
N LYS A 170 -4.33 5.40 8.52
CA LYS A 170 -4.90 6.72 8.69
C LYS A 170 -4.62 7.57 7.46
N GLU A 171 -5.66 8.13 6.87
CA GLU A 171 -5.56 9.03 5.72
C GLU A 171 -5.60 10.48 6.20
N HIS A 172 -4.66 11.29 5.72
CA HIS A 172 -4.57 12.71 6.00
C HIS A 172 -4.81 13.50 4.72
N SER A 173 -5.72 14.47 4.79
CA SER A 173 -6.06 15.37 3.69
C SER A 173 -6.30 16.78 4.20
N ALA A 174 -6.56 17.72 3.29
CA ALA A 174 -6.98 19.09 3.68
C ALA A 174 -8.25 19.13 4.53
N ALA A 175 -9.11 18.09 4.45
CA ALA A 175 -10.34 17.97 5.25
C ALA A 175 -10.10 17.39 6.64
N GLY A 176 -8.86 17.00 6.98
CA GLY A 176 -8.47 16.39 8.24
C GLY A 176 -7.94 14.98 8.12
N ALA A 177 -7.83 14.29 9.25
CA ALA A 177 -7.33 12.93 9.36
C ALA A 177 -8.44 11.93 9.68
N ARG A 178 -8.40 10.74 9.06
CA ARG A 178 -9.42 9.70 9.23
C ARG A 178 -8.78 8.32 9.28
N TRP A 179 -9.16 7.50 10.25
CA TRP A 179 -8.87 6.06 10.25
C TRP A 179 -9.69 5.38 9.14
N VAL A 180 -9.09 4.41 8.50
CA VAL A 180 -9.70 3.66 7.39
C VAL A 180 -9.86 2.21 7.79
N ASP A 181 -11.10 1.76 7.84
CA ASP A 181 -11.44 0.37 8.13
C ASP A 181 -11.07 -0.57 6.97
N ALA A 182 -10.90 -1.86 7.28
CA ALA A 182 -10.77 -2.91 6.27
C ALA A 182 -12.00 -2.90 5.34
N ARG A 183 -11.80 -3.29 4.09
CA ARG A 183 -12.89 -3.32 3.11
C ARG A 183 -13.57 -4.68 3.12
N ALA A 184 -14.89 -4.70 3.07
CA ALA A 184 -15.67 -5.93 2.91
C ALA A 184 -15.27 -6.77 1.68
N SER A 185 -14.72 -6.14 0.63
CA SER A 185 -14.16 -6.85 -0.53
C SER A 185 -12.94 -7.71 -0.19
N ASP A 186 -12.20 -7.34 0.84
CA ASP A 186 -10.98 -8.03 1.23
C ASP A 186 -11.32 -9.30 2.02
N ASP A 187 -12.41 -9.29 2.80
CA ASP A 187 -12.94 -10.50 3.48
C ASP A 187 -13.43 -11.56 2.48
N ALA A 188 -14.10 -11.10 1.40
CA ALA A 188 -14.53 -12.02 0.32
C ALA A 188 -13.34 -12.66 -0.41
N ALA A 189 -12.19 -11.98 -0.49
CA ALA A 189 -10.98 -12.52 -1.10
C ALA A 189 -10.38 -13.68 -0.29
N LEU A 190 -10.47 -13.66 1.05
CA LEU A 190 -10.04 -14.78 1.90
C LEU A 190 -10.93 -16.02 1.75
N ALA A 191 -12.23 -15.82 1.57
CA ALA A 191 -13.20 -16.93 1.46
C ALA A 191 -12.86 -17.89 0.32
N LYS A 192 -12.29 -17.42 -0.80
CA LYS A 192 -11.83 -18.28 -1.91
C LYS A 192 -10.73 -19.26 -1.50
N TRP A 193 -9.99 -18.94 -0.43
CA TRP A 193 -8.93 -19.77 0.12
C TRP A 193 -9.43 -20.73 1.21
N GLY A 194 -10.73 -20.69 1.57
CA GLY A 194 -11.32 -21.47 2.66
C GLY A 194 -10.84 -21.02 4.04
N ILE A 195 -10.53 -19.72 4.17
CA ILE A 195 -10.10 -19.09 5.42
C ILE A 195 -11.21 -18.13 5.84
N GLU A 196 -11.69 -18.27 7.07
CA GLU A 196 -12.61 -17.30 7.66
C GLU A 196 -11.81 -16.09 8.14
N ALA A 197 -12.34 -14.89 7.90
CA ALA A 197 -11.75 -13.68 8.43
C ALA A 197 -11.94 -13.67 9.96
N ASP A 198 -10.85 -13.77 10.71
CA ASP A 198 -10.86 -13.49 12.15
C ASP A 198 -10.95 -11.96 12.30
N ASN A 199 -12.18 -11.45 12.30
CA ASN A 199 -12.44 -10.06 12.66
C ASN A 199 -12.17 -9.92 14.17
N ALA A 200 -10.90 -9.75 14.54
CA ALA A 200 -10.53 -9.24 15.83
C ALA A 200 -11.03 -7.80 15.92
N ALA A 201 -12.15 -7.62 16.62
CA ALA A 201 -12.72 -6.34 16.99
C ALA A 201 -11.75 -5.50 17.84
#